data_fdde07ff74524dd9b2db3a1d924658f1
#
_entry.id   fdde07ff74524dd9b2db3a1d924658f1
#
_cell.length_a   1.000
_cell.length_b   1.000
_cell.length_c   1.000
_cell.angle_alpha   90.00
_cell.angle_beta   90.00
_cell.angle_gamma   90.00
#
_symmetry.space_group_name_H-M   'P 1'
#
loop_
_entity.id
_entity.type
_entity.pdbx_description
1 polymer ?
#
loop_
_entity_poly.entity_id
_entity_poly.type
_entity_poly.pdbx_seq_one_letter_code
_entity_poly.pdbx_strand_id
1 'polypeptide(L)'
;MDEADSWELYLALGLPKDATSDQIKESYYRLSRLFHPDRHTADQKAAAEEKFQIIQHAYEVLSDPSKKEIYDNFGEQGLKTDWNVGFPGKSAEELKNKIREQIQERDIHEIDSLVQSRSETTIVVNMTPLFARNIRVQNALGLGAGTRMLTPYERFSLIQWVSFQIKSSFSIPTSFSNDLKKPSFNSFSSGSFDDEFSAPSDEDEGNHKTSSRLSIVTEASMRQNSKLQPSIFAVYHSQPSPNLSSEIGFSLLRPGLITVKSVYAINNQTFIVPLIQISGLKRPPQATVVIGRQITRFGTLTARWKTGVWSLGSWGIASPRGANSSFSLTWQQMKAIPNSLVPQLSWNAEVTAGLMYSGIAYNYNLKNATEDSPYQIKLGTSMSTVGGLQVSGDTSRKVGRYSTFGVNISVGVPTGSITFSLNWSRLGQKISLPIMWCSVFDRSAVFWGLVFPITSILGVEQFFLRPRRLSNQKRLRLLRLQKLKDSQERKKVSAIRAVKLMKEIVEKKQKLEMEKGGLVIEYAEYRVVNCGANEPDLKQDVTISIAALVENSRLAIPSSVSKSSIIGIYPLFSDNEKELEIVYTFHQQRHRVVLRDKQGVFLPSREHKILS
;
A
#
# COMPACT_ATOMS: atom_id res chain seq x y z
N MET A 1 8.40 7.58 -6.38
CA MET A 1 8.68 7.44 -7.82
C MET A 1 9.29 8.74 -8.26
N ASP A 2 10.52 8.72 -8.71
CA ASP A 2 11.21 9.94 -9.12
C ASP A 2 10.64 10.38 -10.48
N GLU A 3 10.22 11.65 -10.59
CA GLU A 3 9.80 12.26 -11.87
C GLU A 3 10.85 12.08 -12.99
N ALA A 4 12.08 11.75 -12.62
CA ALA A 4 13.18 11.47 -13.54
C ALA A 4 12.95 10.25 -14.45
N ASP A 5 12.28 9.20 -13.97
CA ASP A 5 12.06 7.95 -14.74
C ASP A 5 11.02 8.12 -15.86
N SER A 6 10.10 9.09 -15.75
CA SER A 6 9.07 9.33 -16.77
C SER A 6 9.54 10.16 -17.97
N TRP A 7 10.80 10.64 -17.96
CA TRP A 7 11.36 11.48 -19.02
C TRP A 7 12.42 10.79 -19.87
N GLU A 8 12.88 9.60 -19.48
CA GLU A 8 14.03 8.94 -20.11
C GLU A 8 13.81 8.66 -21.60
N LEU A 9 12.62 8.20 -22.02
CA LEU A 9 12.32 7.92 -23.40
C LEU A 9 12.18 9.20 -24.25
N TYR A 10 11.62 10.28 -23.69
CA TYR A 10 11.59 11.58 -24.37
C TYR A 10 12.99 12.17 -24.50
N LEU A 11 13.82 12.02 -23.47
CA LEU A 11 15.22 12.44 -23.49
C LEU A 11 16.04 11.66 -24.51
N ALA A 12 15.76 10.36 -24.66
CA ALA A 12 16.42 9.52 -25.66
C ALA A 12 16.15 10.00 -27.10
N LEU A 13 14.95 10.54 -27.37
CA LEU A 13 14.60 11.16 -28.63
C LEU A 13 14.93 12.67 -28.70
N GLY A 14 15.36 13.30 -27.58
CA GLY A 14 15.62 14.73 -27.53
C GLY A 14 14.37 15.60 -27.67
N LEU A 15 13.22 15.12 -27.17
CA LEU A 15 11.91 15.74 -27.32
C LEU A 15 11.32 16.17 -25.98
N PRO A 16 10.40 17.19 -25.96
CA PRO A 16 9.61 17.52 -24.79
C PRO A 16 8.49 16.50 -24.57
N LYS A 17 7.93 16.45 -23.36
CA LYS A 17 6.80 15.58 -23.03
C LYS A 17 5.56 15.87 -23.88
N ASP A 18 5.36 17.11 -24.30
CA ASP A 18 4.24 17.57 -25.12
C ASP A 18 4.47 17.37 -26.63
N ALA A 19 5.48 16.55 -27.01
CA ALA A 19 5.80 16.31 -28.40
C ALA A 19 4.65 15.62 -29.15
N THR A 20 4.39 16.11 -30.38
CA THR A 20 3.40 15.52 -31.28
C THR A 20 3.93 14.22 -31.90
N SER A 21 3.02 13.38 -32.42
CA SER A 21 3.39 12.12 -33.07
C SER A 21 4.33 12.33 -34.27
N ASP A 22 4.18 13.45 -34.99
CA ASP A 22 5.03 13.79 -36.13
C ASP A 22 6.44 14.19 -35.69
N GLN A 23 6.55 14.95 -34.60
CA GLN A 23 7.86 15.27 -34.00
C GLN A 23 8.59 14.03 -33.49
N ILE A 24 7.86 13.06 -32.92
CA ILE A 24 8.42 11.79 -32.46
C ILE A 24 8.99 11.00 -33.66
N LYS A 25 8.26 10.91 -34.78
CA LYS A 25 8.71 10.26 -36.01
C LYS A 25 9.92 10.95 -36.62
N GLU A 26 9.88 12.27 -36.75
CA GLU A 26 10.97 13.06 -37.32
C GLU A 26 12.28 12.90 -36.53
N SER A 27 12.17 13.00 -35.19
CA SER A 27 13.33 12.81 -34.32
C SER A 27 13.88 11.39 -34.40
N TYR A 28 13.01 10.36 -34.42
CA TYR A 28 13.43 8.98 -34.61
C TYR A 28 14.19 8.79 -35.91
N TYR A 29 13.68 9.25 -37.06
CA TYR A 29 14.36 9.11 -38.36
C TYR A 29 15.69 9.84 -38.38
N ARG A 30 15.78 11.01 -37.75
CA ARG A 30 17.04 11.76 -37.63
C ARG A 30 18.09 10.99 -36.85
N LEU A 31 17.71 10.50 -35.65
CA LEU A 31 18.61 9.80 -34.74
C LEU A 31 18.97 8.41 -35.23
N SER A 32 18.04 7.68 -35.85
CA SER A 32 18.31 6.36 -36.45
C SER A 32 19.34 6.43 -37.56
N ARG A 33 19.32 7.50 -38.40
CA ARG A 33 20.35 7.72 -39.41
C ARG A 33 21.72 8.06 -38.80
N LEU A 34 21.72 8.76 -37.66
CA LEU A 34 22.96 9.18 -37.01
C LEU A 34 23.63 8.04 -36.25
N PHE A 35 22.88 7.14 -35.64
CA PHE A 35 23.37 6.03 -34.83
C PHE A 35 23.24 4.66 -35.52
N HIS A 36 23.00 4.63 -36.86
CA HIS A 36 22.89 3.36 -37.58
C HIS A 36 24.21 2.59 -37.54
N PRO A 37 24.25 1.31 -37.11
CA PRO A 37 25.49 0.57 -36.90
C PRO A 37 26.34 0.41 -38.20
N ASP A 38 25.72 0.46 -39.39
CA ASP A 38 26.46 0.37 -40.66
C ASP A 38 27.22 1.65 -41.05
N ARG A 39 27.00 2.75 -40.37
CA ARG A 39 27.67 4.04 -40.63
C ARG A 39 28.87 4.29 -39.74
N HIS A 40 29.11 3.41 -38.77
CA HIS A 40 30.20 3.53 -37.82
C HIS A 40 31.29 2.48 -38.10
N THR A 41 32.53 2.80 -37.69
CA THR A 41 33.67 1.89 -37.76
C THR A 41 33.47 0.65 -36.88
N ALA A 42 34.19 -0.44 -37.16
CA ALA A 42 34.06 -1.70 -36.42
C ALA A 42 34.20 -1.52 -34.88
N ASP A 43 35.12 -0.63 -34.45
CA ASP A 43 35.36 -0.34 -33.04
C ASP A 43 34.21 0.44 -32.35
N GLN A 44 33.43 1.17 -33.14
CA GLN A 44 32.33 2.01 -32.63
C GLN A 44 30.95 1.35 -32.82
N LYS A 45 30.88 0.25 -33.61
CA LYS A 45 29.63 -0.41 -33.98
C LYS A 45 28.82 -0.87 -32.80
N ALA A 46 29.44 -1.49 -31.80
CA ALA A 46 28.74 -1.94 -30.58
C ALA A 46 28.12 -0.81 -29.78
N ALA A 47 28.83 0.32 -29.64
CA ALA A 47 28.30 1.49 -28.92
C ALA A 47 27.21 2.21 -29.72
N ALA A 48 27.26 2.20 -31.04
CA ALA A 48 26.19 2.72 -31.90
C ALA A 48 24.94 1.85 -31.82
N GLU A 49 25.10 0.54 -31.81
CA GLU A 49 24.00 -0.43 -31.67
C GLU A 49 23.27 -0.27 -30.34
N GLU A 50 24.00 -0.12 -29.22
CA GLU A 50 23.40 0.17 -27.90
C GLU A 50 22.53 1.44 -27.93
N LYS A 51 23.02 2.52 -28.53
CA LYS A 51 22.27 3.76 -28.67
C LYS A 51 21.07 3.62 -29.60
N PHE A 52 21.24 2.89 -30.70
CA PHE A 52 20.16 2.63 -31.64
C PHE A 52 19.01 1.86 -30.99
N GLN A 53 19.31 0.84 -30.17
CA GLN A 53 18.30 0.07 -29.44
C GLN A 53 17.51 0.95 -28.47
N ILE A 54 18.16 1.86 -27.74
CA ILE A 54 17.49 2.82 -26.84
C ILE A 54 16.54 3.74 -27.64
N ILE A 55 16.99 4.25 -28.78
CA ILE A 55 16.21 5.14 -29.66
C ILE A 55 15.01 4.38 -30.26
N GLN A 56 15.21 3.15 -30.68
CA GLN A 56 14.16 2.28 -31.22
C GLN A 56 13.10 1.98 -30.14
N HIS A 57 13.52 1.58 -28.94
CA HIS A 57 12.62 1.33 -27.83
C HIS A 57 11.79 2.58 -27.46
N ALA A 58 12.42 3.74 -27.42
CA ALA A 58 11.73 5.00 -27.16
C ALA A 58 10.67 5.28 -28.24
N TYR A 59 10.97 5.03 -29.51
CA TYR A 59 9.99 5.20 -30.59
C TYR A 59 8.84 4.19 -30.49
N GLU A 60 9.10 2.93 -30.23
CA GLU A 60 8.06 1.88 -30.09
C GLU A 60 7.05 2.20 -28.98
N VAL A 61 7.51 2.81 -27.91
CA VAL A 61 6.64 3.21 -26.78
C VAL A 61 5.90 4.50 -27.07
N LEU A 62 6.59 5.54 -27.55
CA LEU A 62 6.01 6.87 -27.70
C LEU A 62 5.18 7.05 -28.98
N SER A 63 5.34 6.17 -29.98
CA SER A 63 4.53 6.20 -31.21
C SER A 63 3.13 5.61 -31.04
N ASP A 64 2.95 4.70 -30.07
CA ASP A 64 1.65 4.11 -29.73
C ASP A 64 0.93 4.99 -28.68
N PRO A 65 -0.25 5.57 -28.99
CA PRO A 65 -0.97 6.43 -28.06
C PRO A 65 -1.24 5.76 -26.70
N SER A 66 -1.58 4.46 -26.70
CA SER A 66 -1.89 3.72 -25.49
C SER A 66 -0.66 3.49 -24.62
N LYS A 67 0.46 3.11 -25.25
CA LYS A 67 1.74 2.93 -24.53
C LYS A 67 2.31 4.26 -24.05
N LYS A 68 2.14 5.33 -24.84
CA LYS A 68 2.54 6.68 -24.46
C LYS A 68 1.80 7.14 -23.21
N GLU A 69 0.48 6.96 -23.14
CA GLU A 69 -0.33 7.33 -21.97
C GLU A 69 0.08 6.54 -20.71
N ILE A 70 0.35 5.24 -20.86
CA ILE A 70 0.87 4.41 -19.77
C ILE A 70 2.24 4.91 -19.32
N TYR A 71 3.13 5.19 -20.24
CA TYR A 71 4.47 5.69 -19.92
C TYR A 71 4.46 7.07 -19.27
N ASP A 72 3.60 7.99 -19.75
CA ASP A 72 3.46 9.34 -19.21
C ASP A 72 2.96 9.35 -17.76
N ASN A 73 2.12 8.36 -17.40
CA ASN A 73 1.55 8.23 -16.06
C ASN A 73 2.38 7.35 -15.12
N PHE A 74 3.06 6.32 -15.62
CA PHE A 74 3.64 5.23 -14.81
C PHE A 74 5.12 4.95 -15.08
N GLY A 75 5.72 5.63 -16.07
CA GLY A 75 7.10 5.38 -16.46
C GLY A 75 7.31 3.98 -17.05
N GLU A 76 8.56 3.54 -17.09
CA GLU A 76 8.96 2.24 -17.65
C GLU A 76 8.39 1.04 -16.86
N GLN A 77 8.10 1.21 -15.56
CA GLN A 77 7.47 0.17 -14.74
C GLN A 77 6.03 -0.11 -15.18
N GLY A 78 5.32 0.90 -15.66
CA GLY A 78 3.99 0.76 -16.23
C GLY A 78 3.97 -0.14 -17.47
N LEU A 79 5.00 -0.08 -18.31
CA LEU A 79 5.09 -0.87 -19.55
C LEU A 79 5.36 -2.36 -19.33
N LYS A 80 5.98 -2.72 -18.20
CA LYS A 80 6.30 -4.12 -17.84
C LYS A 80 5.08 -4.90 -17.33
N THR A 81 3.94 -4.23 -17.17
CA THR A 81 2.74 -4.82 -16.64
C THR A 81 1.69 -4.92 -17.75
N ASP A 82 1.14 -6.13 -18.00
CA ASP A 82 0.02 -6.32 -18.94
C ASP A 82 -1.22 -5.60 -18.42
N TRP A 83 -1.48 -4.42 -18.93
CA TRP A 83 -2.68 -3.65 -18.63
C TRP A 83 -3.73 -3.88 -19.72
N ASN A 84 -4.87 -4.47 -19.35
CA ASN A 84 -6.07 -4.33 -20.16
C ASN A 84 -6.56 -2.88 -19.98
N VAL A 85 -6.18 -2.02 -20.91
CA VAL A 85 -6.54 -0.60 -20.92
C VAL A 85 -8.02 -0.45 -21.25
N GLY A 86 -8.84 -0.31 -20.23
CA GLY A 86 -10.26 -0.08 -20.35
C GLY A 86 -10.79 0.77 -19.17
N PHE A 87 -10.23 1.96 -18.93
CA PHE A 87 -10.77 2.88 -17.92
C PHE A 87 -11.13 4.25 -18.52
N PRO A 88 -12.24 4.37 -19.24
CA PRO A 88 -12.72 5.68 -19.65
C PRO A 88 -13.28 6.43 -18.43
N GLY A 89 -12.71 7.58 -18.09
CA GLY A 89 -13.35 8.57 -17.22
C GLY A 89 -12.79 8.76 -15.80
N LYS A 90 -11.61 8.21 -15.45
CA LYS A 90 -10.97 8.48 -14.15
C LYS A 90 -9.85 9.51 -14.28
N SER A 91 -9.70 10.35 -13.25
CA SER A 91 -8.61 11.33 -13.17
C SER A 91 -7.25 10.61 -13.10
N ALA A 92 -6.20 11.18 -13.74
CA ALA A 92 -4.86 10.62 -13.78
C ALA A 92 -4.28 10.36 -12.36
N GLU A 93 -4.66 11.18 -11.36
CA GLU A 93 -4.23 11.00 -9.97
C GLU A 93 -4.93 9.82 -9.28
N GLU A 94 -6.22 9.59 -9.57
CA GLU A 94 -6.96 8.42 -9.05
C GLU A 94 -6.40 7.12 -9.62
N LEU A 95 -6.05 7.13 -10.90
CA LEU A 95 -5.43 5.99 -11.57
C LEU A 95 -4.04 5.70 -10.99
N LYS A 96 -3.21 6.72 -10.78
CA LYS A 96 -1.88 6.61 -10.18
C LYS A 96 -1.92 6.05 -8.75
N ASN A 97 -2.89 6.47 -7.96
CA ASN A 97 -3.08 5.97 -6.60
C ASN A 97 -3.58 4.51 -6.59
N LYS A 98 -4.53 4.15 -7.46
CA LYS A 98 -5.00 2.76 -7.63
C LYS A 98 -3.88 1.81 -8.04
N ILE A 99 -3.03 2.23 -8.95
CA ILE A 99 -1.91 1.38 -9.40
C ILE A 99 -0.84 1.25 -8.32
N ARG A 100 -0.53 2.31 -7.59
CA ARG A 100 0.39 2.23 -6.45
C ARG A 100 -0.16 1.27 -5.38
N GLU A 101 -1.45 1.31 -5.13
CA GLU A 101 -2.14 0.39 -4.22
C GLU A 101 -2.09 -1.06 -4.75
N GLN A 102 -2.37 -1.27 -6.03
CA GLN A 102 -2.29 -2.59 -6.67
C GLN A 102 -0.86 -3.17 -6.69
N ILE A 103 0.17 -2.34 -6.89
CA ILE A 103 1.56 -2.80 -6.81
C ILE A 103 1.91 -3.19 -5.37
N GLN A 104 1.49 -2.41 -4.38
CA GLN A 104 1.69 -2.75 -2.97
C GLN A 104 0.89 -3.99 -2.57
N GLU A 105 -0.32 -4.15 -3.06
CA GLU A 105 -1.13 -5.35 -2.86
C GLU A 105 -0.52 -6.57 -3.53
N ARG A 106 0.01 -6.46 -4.75
CA ARG A 106 0.73 -7.56 -5.41
C ARG A 106 1.96 -7.99 -4.63
N ASP A 107 2.79 -7.06 -4.17
CA ASP A 107 3.98 -7.37 -3.37
C ASP A 107 3.58 -8.10 -2.06
N ILE A 108 2.49 -7.68 -1.44
CA ILE A 108 1.94 -8.33 -0.24
C ILE A 108 1.36 -9.70 -0.61
N HIS A 109 0.61 -9.80 -1.72
CA HIS A 109 0.04 -11.06 -2.20
C HIS A 109 1.08 -12.08 -2.63
N GLU A 110 2.15 -11.67 -3.28
CA GLU A 110 3.23 -12.57 -3.67
C GLU A 110 3.89 -13.18 -2.45
N ILE A 111 4.09 -12.39 -1.40
CA ILE A 111 4.65 -12.87 -0.13
C ILE A 111 3.61 -13.68 0.66
N ASP A 112 2.34 -13.26 0.72
CA ASP A 112 1.26 -14.04 1.36
C ASP A 112 0.98 -15.37 0.63
N SER A 113 1.19 -15.44 -0.69
CA SER A 113 1.07 -16.69 -1.45
C SER A 113 2.19 -17.69 -1.14
N LEU A 114 3.36 -17.20 -0.75
CA LEU A 114 4.46 -18.04 -0.26
C LEU A 114 4.20 -18.52 1.17
N VAL A 115 3.44 -17.76 1.97
CA VAL A 115 3.04 -18.12 3.34
C VAL A 115 1.58 -18.59 3.32
N GLN A 116 1.34 -19.82 2.91
CA GLN A 116 -0.01 -20.41 2.76
C GLN A 116 -0.77 -20.62 4.08
N SER A 117 -0.14 -20.49 5.23
CA SER A 117 -0.76 -20.70 6.53
C SER A 117 -0.91 -19.40 7.32
N ARG A 118 -2.10 -19.15 7.84
CA ARG A 118 -2.37 -18.09 8.81
C ARG A 118 -2.55 -18.69 10.18
N SER A 119 -1.93 -18.10 11.18
CA SER A 119 -2.08 -18.57 12.54
C SER A 119 -2.32 -17.40 13.50
N GLU A 120 -3.19 -17.63 14.46
CA GLU A 120 -3.48 -16.71 15.55
C GLU A 120 -3.25 -17.44 16.87
N THR A 121 -2.35 -16.91 17.69
CA THR A 121 -2.05 -17.43 19.01
C THR A 121 -2.51 -16.43 20.05
N THR A 122 -3.38 -16.84 20.95
CA THR A 122 -3.90 -16.00 22.04
C THR A 122 -3.56 -16.63 23.37
N ILE A 123 -2.87 -15.88 24.25
CA ILE A 123 -2.49 -16.31 25.58
C ILE A 123 -3.08 -15.31 26.58
N VAL A 124 -4.10 -15.74 27.33
CA VAL A 124 -4.74 -14.89 28.35
C VAL A 124 -4.04 -15.09 29.69
N VAL A 125 -3.55 -13.98 30.27
CA VAL A 125 -2.86 -13.98 31.57
C VAL A 125 -3.68 -13.22 32.59
N ASN A 126 -3.84 -13.80 33.78
CA ASN A 126 -4.49 -13.16 34.92
C ASN A 126 -3.44 -12.60 35.88
N MET A 127 -3.32 -11.29 35.89
CA MET A 127 -2.44 -10.55 36.81
C MET A 127 -3.21 -9.90 37.98
N THR A 128 -4.52 -10.15 38.10
CA THR A 128 -5.32 -9.58 39.20
C THR A 128 -4.78 -9.88 40.59
N PRO A 129 -4.11 -11.04 40.88
CA PRO A 129 -3.53 -11.31 42.20
C PRO A 129 -2.44 -10.31 42.62
N LEU A 130 -1.77 -9.64 41.70
CA LEU A 130 -0.75 -8.63 42.01
C LEU A 130 -1.30 -7.48 42.88
N PHE A 131 -2.55 -7.14 42.65
CA PHE A 131 -3.24 -6.03 43.33
C PHE A 131 -4.15 -6.50 44.46
N ALA A 132 -4.30 -7.80 44.63
CA ALA A 132 -5.05 -8.36 45.76
C ALA A 132 -4.27 -8.19 47.06
N ARG A 133 -4.77 -7.35 47.96
CA ARG A 133 -4.13 -7.13 49.26
C ARG A 133 -4.38 -8.28 50.23
N ASN A 134 -5.57 -8.87 50.18
CA ASN A 134 -6.02 -9.91 51.10
C ASN A 134 -6.60 -11.10 50.33
N ILE A 135 -6.31 -12.31 50.78
CA ILE A 135 -7.02 -13.52 50.36
C ILE A 135 -7.91 -14.00 51.50
N ARG A 136 -9.12 -14.44 51.18
CA ARG A 136 -9.96 -15.19 52.11
C ARG A 136 -9.40 -16.61 52.23
N VAL A 137 -8.86 -16.94 53.38
CA VAL A 137 -8.39 -18.29 53.70
C VAL A 137 -9.51 -18.96 54.49
N GLN A 138 -10.05 -20.06 53.98
CA GLN A 138 -10.89 -20.93 54.78
C GLN A 138 -9.97 -21.69 55.76
N ASN A 139 -10.26 -21.58 57.05
CA ASN A 139 -9.55 -22.36 58.05
C ASN A 139 -9.80 -23.83 57.78
N ALA A 140 -8.76 -24.68 58.00
CA ALA A 140 -8.79 -26.12 57.79
C ALA A 140 -9.91 -26.86 58.53
N LEU A 141 -10.57 -26.22 59.47
CA LEU A 141 -11.71 -26.73 60.27
C LEU A 141 -13.07 -26.23 59.79
N GLY A 142 -13.17 -25.46 58.66
CA GLY A 142 -14.44 -25.00 58.10
C GLY A 142 -15.19 -23.95 58.96
N LEU A 143 -14.68 -23.50 60.06
CA LEU A 143 -15.27 -22.61 61.04
C LEU A 143 -14.62 -21.21 60.97
N GLY A 144 -14.92 -20.45 59.93
CA GLY A 144 -14.53 -19.06 59.81
C GLY A 144 -13.62 -18.74 58.62
N ALA A 145 -13.95 -17.70 57.89
CA ALA A 145 -13.10 -17.16 56.82
C ALA A 145 -12.19 -16.07 57.41
N GLY A 146 -10.92 -16.36 57.56
CA GLY A 146 -9.90 -15.36 57.91
C GLY A 146 -9.37 -14.65 56.67
N THR A 147 -9.03 -13.37 56.79
CA THR A 147 -8.33 -12.61 55.73
C THR A 147 -6.85 -12.57 56.10
N ARG A 148 -6.01 -13.08 55.18
CA ARG A 148 -4.54 -13.01 55.34
C ARG A 148 -4.00 -11.98 54.33
N MET A 149 -3.09 -11.10 54.79
CA MET A 149 -2.33 -10.24 53.90
C MET A 149 -1.31 -11.05 53.13
N LEU A 150 -1.25 -10.84 51.82
CA LEU A 150 -0.28 -11.46 50.92
C LEU A 150 1.02 -10.65 50.86
N THR A 151 2.15 -11.32 50.96
CA THR A 151 3.45 -10.73 50.62
C THR A 151 3.55 -10.44 49.12
N PRO A 152 4.36 -9.46 48.68
CA PRO A 152 4.58 -9.20 47.25
C PRO A 152 5.03 -10.44 46.46
N TYR A 153 5.87 -11.29 47.02
CA TYR A 153 6.32 -12.54 46.43
C TYR A 153 5.17 -13.53 46.20
N GLU A 154 4.32 -13.72 47.23
CA GLU A 154 3.13 -14.59 47.12
C GLU A 154 2.16 -14.07 46.04
N ARG A 155 1.98 -12.77 45.93
CA ARG A 155 1.16 -12.19 44.85
C ARG A 155 1.68 -12.48 43.47
N PHE A 156 3.00 -12.40 43.29
CA PHE A 156 3.65 -12.72 42.03
C PHE A 156 3.53 -14.22 41.69
N SER A 157 3.66 -15.10 42.66
CA SER A 157 3.51 -16.55 42.45
C SER A 157 2.07 -16.99 42.10
N LEU A 158 1.07 -16.14 42.39
CA LEU A 158 -0.33 -16.38 42.05
C LEU A 158 -0.72 -15.91 40.65
N ILE A 159 0.21 -15.33 39.88
CA ILE A 159 -0.04 -15.01 38.47
C ILE A 159 -0.22 -16.32 37.71
N GLN A 160 -1.29 -16.40 36.95
CA GLN A 160 -1.64 -17.62 36.25
C GLN A 160 -2.07 -17.30 34.82
N TRP A 161 -1.70 -18.17 33.89
CA TRP A 161 -2.32 -18.17 32.57
C TRP A 161 -3.76 -18.73 32.72
N VAL A 162 -4.71 -18.09 32.06
CA VAL A 162 -6.14 -18.48 32.13
C VAL A 162 -6.51 -19.39 30.98
N SER A 163 -6.12 -19.01 29.79
CA SER A 163 -6.40 -19.77 28.57
C SER A 163 -5.30 -19.56 27.55
N PHE A 164 -5.11 -20.60 26.77
CA PHE A 164 -4.23 -20.64 25.61
C PHE A 164 -5.03 -21.13 24.41
N GLN A 165 -4.96 -20.42 23.30
CA GLN A 165 -5.67 -20.75 22.09
C GLN A 165 -4.75 -20.56 20.89
N ILE A 166 -4.66 -21.59 20.06
CA ILE A 166 -4.02 -21.50 18.75
C ILE A 166 -5.09 -21.78 17.71
N LYS A 167 -5.19 -20.91 16.73
CA LYS A 167 -6.03 -21.08 15.57
C LYS A 167 -5.16 -20.98 14.34
N SER A 168 -5.18 -21.98 13.48
CA SER A 168 -4.44 -21.99 12.22
C SER A 168 -5.39 -22.28 11.06
N SER A 169 -5.24 -21.59 9.96
CA SER A 169 -6.03 -21.81 8.75
C SER A 169 -5.11 -22.04 7.57
N PHE A 170 -5.50 -23.01 6.74
CA PHE A 170 -4.82 -23.39 5.52
C PHE A 170 -5.85 -23.48 4.38
N SER A 171 -5.60 -22.84 3.24
CA SER A 171 -6.54 -22.80 2.12
C SER A 171 -5.97 -23.49 0.91
N ILE A 172 -6.75 -24.39 0.31
CA ILE A 172 -6.42 -25.12 -0.91
C ILE A 172 -7.40 -24.69 -2.01
N PRO A 173 -6.94 -24.17 -3.15
CA PRO A 173 -7.81 -23.90 -4.28
C PRO A 173 -8.32 -25.24 -4.85
N THR A 174 -9.63 -25.35 -5.04
CA THR A 174 -10.26 -26.58 -5.57
C THR A 174 -10.48 -26.55 -7.08
N SER A 175 -10.28 -25.41 -7.73
CA SER A 175 -10.37 -25.30 -9.19
C SER A 175 -9.00 -25.60 -9.82
N PHE A 176 -8.81 -26.84 -10.28
CA PHE A 176 -7.75 -27.20 -11.22
C PHE A 176 -8.17 -26.71 -12.62
N SER A 177 -8.03 -25.44 -12.92
CA SER A 177 -7.97 -24.99 -14.31
C SER A 177 -6.51 -24.86 -14.71
N ASN A 178 -6.14 -25.46 -15.85
CA ASN A 178 -4.78 -25.52 -16.41
C ASN A 178 -4.18 -24.16 -16.84
N ASP A 179 -4.70 -23.07 -16.35
CA ASP A 179 -4.15 -21.74 -16.59
C ASP A 179 -3.47 -21.25 -15.31
N LEU A 180 -2.15 -21.23 -15.33
CA LEU A 180 -1.26 -20.57 -14.38
C LEU A 180 -1.44 -19.02 -14.38
N LYS A 181 -2.67 -18.52 -14.39
CA LYS A 181 -2.99 -17.12 -14.15
C LYS A 181 -3.43 -16.96 -12.70
N LYS A 182 -2.65 -16.20 -11.98
CA LYS A 182 -2.68 -15.86 -10.55
C LYS A 182 -4.11 -15.72 -9.99
N PRO A 183 -4.47 -16.41 -8.88
CA PRO A 183 -5.75 -16.20 -8.22
C PRO A 183 -5.76 -14.81 -7.55
N SER A 184 -6.75 -13.99 -7.88
CA SER A 184 -7.07 -12.80 -7.10
C SER A 184 -7.59 -13.24 -5.73
N PHE A 185 -6.82 -12.95 -4.70
CA PHE A 185 -7.07 -13.38 -3.34
C PHE A 185 -7.70 -12.22 -2.56
N ASN A 186 -9.02 -12.21 -2.45
CA ASN A 186 -9.69 -11.37 -1.47
C ASN A 186 -9.44 -11.94 -0.07
N SER A 187 -8.73 -11.18 0.74
CA SER A 187 -8.30 -11.54 2.08
C SER A 187 -9.51 -11.83 2.99
N PHE A 188 -9.68 -13.10 3.34
CA PHE A 188 -10.51 -13.46 4.47
C PHE A 188 -9.72 -13.18 5.75
N SER A 189 -9.97 -12.04 6.40
CA SER A 189 -9.51 -11.83 7.76
C SER A 189 -10.35 -12.71 8.67
N SER A 190 -9.73 -13.70 9.32
CA SER A 190 -10.33 -14.41 10.44
C SER A 190 -10.36 -13.50 11.67
N GLY A 191 -11.07 -12.37 11.57
CA GLY A 191 -11.53 -11.60 12.70
C GLY A 191 -12.63 -12.37 13.41
N SER A 192 -12.73 -12.22 14.71
CA SER A 192 -13.89 -12.64 15.47
C SER A 192 -15.15 -12.27 14.68
N PHE A 193 -16.18 -13.09 14.78
CA PHE A 193 -17.45 -13.07 14.02
C PHE A 193 -18.13 -11.69 13.88
N ASP A 194 -17.59 -10.65 14.49
CA ASP A 194 -18.14 -9.31 14.64
C ASP A 194 -17.41 -8.21 13.82
N ASP A 195 -16.26 -8.47 13.21
CA ASP A 195 -15.49 -7.43 12.52
C ASP A 195 -15.39 -7.67 11.01
N GLU A 196 -15.87 -6.68 10.26
CA GLU A 196 -15.65 -6.40 8.83
C GLU A 196 -16.58 -7.09 7.82
N PHE A 197 -17.75 -6.47 7.66
CA PHE A 197 -18.47 -6.53 6.41
C PHE A 197 -18.09 -5.32 5.54
N SER A 198 -17.20 -5.51 4.58
CA SER A 198 -16.97 -4.57 3.48
C SER A 198 -17.85 -4.98 2.30
N ALA A 199 -18.71 -4.07 1.82
CA ALA A 199 -19.46 -4.29 0.59
C ALA A 199 -18.52 -4.52 -0.59
N PRO A 200 -18.84 -5.42 -1.53
CA PRO A 200 -18.03 -5.61 -2.73
C PRO A 200 -18.01 -4.32 -3.56
N SER A 201 -16.81 -3.85 -3.91
CA SER A 201 -16.63 -2.73 -4.83
C SER A 201 -16.98 -3.18 -6.26
N ASP A 202 -17.82 -2.38 -6.93
CA ASP A 202 -18.25 -2.55 -8.32
C ASP A 202 -17.06 -2.32 -9.28
N GLU A 203 -16.24 -3.34 -9.57
CA GLU A 203 -15.32 -3.25 -10.72
C GLU A 203 -14.76 -4.64 -11.05
N ASP A 204 -15.53 -5.45 -11.79
CA ASP A 204 -15.03 -6.48 -12.72
C ASP A 204 -16.21 -7.05 -13.53
N GLU A 205 -16.70 -6.29 -14.49
CA GLU A 205 -17.53 -6.83 -15.60
C GLU A 205 -16.60 -7.42 -16.65
N GLY A 206 -16.21 -8.67 -16.47
CA GLY A 206 -15.47 -9.35 -17.53
C GLY A 206 -14.87 -10.69 -17.08
N ASN A 207 -15.62 -11.75 -17.26
CA ASN A 207 -15.19 -13.14 -17.10
C ASN A 207 -15.37 -13.75 -15.70
N HIS A 208 -16.63 -14.06 -15.35
CA HIS A 208 -17.00 -14.78 -14.12
C HIS A 208 -16.51 -16.23 -14.16
N LYS A 209 -15.27 -16.46 -13.69
CA LYS A 209 -14.85 -17.81 -13.30
C LYS A 209 -15.33 -18.06 -11.87
N THR A 210 -16.24 -19.01 -11.70
CA THR A 210 -16.64 -19.56 -10.40
C THR A 210 -15.41 -19.99 -9.63
N SER A 211 -15.07 -19.27 -8.56
CA SER A 211 -13.93 -19.60 -7.71
C SER A 211 -14.41 -20.45 -6.53
N SER A 212 -13.88 -21.64 -6.37
CA SER A 212 -14.13 -22.48 -5.22
C SER A 212 -12.83 -22.80 -4.49
N ARG A 213 -12.86 -22.83 -3.15
CA ARG A 213 -11.70 -23.16 -2.32
C ARG A 213 -12.12 -23.93 -1.07
N LEU A 214 -11.27 -24.82 -0.64
CA LEU A 214 -11.41 -25.55 0.61
C LEU A 214 -10.40 -24.99 1.62
N SER A 215 -10.88 -24.57 2.78
CA SER A 215 -10.05 -24.10 3.88
C SER A 215 -10.16 -25.06 5.05
N ILE A 216 -9.05 -25.49 5.61
CA ILE A 216 -8.98 -26.28 6.83
C ILE A 216 -8.57 -25.34 7.96
N VAL A 217 -9.41 -25.22 8.97
CA VAL A 217 -9.17 -24.41 10.16
C VAL A 217 -8.97 -25.34 11.34
N THR A 218 -7.82 -25.29 11.95
CA THR A 218 -7.52 -26.04 13.17
C THR A 218 -7.51 -25.07 14.35
N GLU A 219 -8.19 -25.43 15.41
CA GLU A 219 -8.23 -24.66 16.64
C GLU A 219 -7.91 -25.58 17.81
N ALA A 220 -7.00 -25.18 18.65
CA ALA A 220 -6.68 -25.88 19.88
C ALA A 220 -6.80 -24.89 21.03
N SER A 221 -7.72 -25.12 21.95
CA SER A 221 -7.91 -24.30 23.13
C SER A 221 -7.69 -25.11 24.40
N MET A 222 -7.00 -24.50 25.37
CA MET A 222 -6.76 -25.06 26.67
C MET A 222 -7.03 -23.97 27.71
N ARG A 223 -7.82 -24.31 28.75
CA ARG A 223 -7.97 -23.47 29.94
C ARG A 223 -7.18 -24.10 31.09
N GLN A 224 -6.76 -23.28 32.02
CA GLN A 224 -6.20 -23.76 33.26
C GLN A 224 -7.19 -24.78 33.89
N ASN A 225 -6.73 -25.94 34.30
CA ASN A 225 -7.53 -27.04 34.85
C ASN A 225 -8.50 -27.75 33.86
N SER A 226 -8.41 -27.53 32.56
CA SER A 226 -9.14 -28.27 31.56
C SER A 226 -8.22 -28.99 30.57
N LYS A 227 -8.70 -30.11 30.01
CA LYS A 227 -7.98 -30.82 28.96
C LYS A 227 -7.95 -29.97 27.68
N LEU A 228 -6.91 -30.16 26.89
CA LEU A 228 -6.80 -29.58 25.56
C LEU A 228 -8.03 -29.98 24.72
N GLN A 229 -8.67 -29.00 24.13
CA GLN A 229 -9.85 -29.18 23.27
C GLN A 229 -9.44 -28.84 21.82
N PRO A 230 -9.02 -29.84 21.04
CA PRO A 230 -8.76 -29.63 19.64
C PRO A 230 -10.07 -29.60 18.87
N SER A 231 -10.19 -28.73 17.89
CA SER A 231 -11.26 -28.68 16.91
C SER A 231 -10.66 -28.52 15.52
N ILE A 232 -11.22 -29.22 14.56
CA ILE A 232 -10.83 -29.13 13.15
C ILE A 232 -12.09 -28.85 12.36
N PHE A 233 -12.09 -27.75 11.61
CA PHE A 233 -13.16 -27.34 10.74
C PHE A 233 -12.69 -27.40 9.29
N ALA A 234 -13.49 -27.99 8.43
CA ALA A 234 -13.35 -27.85 7.00
C ALA A 234 -14.40 -26.86 6.51
N VAL A 235 -13.99 -25.84 5.79
CA VAL A 235 -14.85 -24.79 5.25
C VAL A 235 -14.71 -24.77 3.74
N TYR A 236 -15.79 -25.10 3.06
CA TYR A 236 -15.88 -24.99 1.61
C TYR A 236 -16.51 -23.65 1.24
N HIS A 237 -15.76 -22.85 0.50
CA HIS A 237 -16.22 -21.58 -0.02
C HIS A 237 -16.48 -21.72 -1.52
N SER A 238 -17.63 -21.25 -1.98
CA SER A 238 -18.02 -21.25 -3.39
C SER A 238 -18.74 -19.95 -3.74
N GLN A 239 -18.40 -19.42 -4.90
CA GLN A 239 -19.08 -18.25 -5.48
C GLN A 239 -19.74 -18.66 -6.81
N PRO A 240 -20.98 -19.20 -6.76
CA PRO A 240 -21.68 -19.68 -7.95
C PRO A 240 -22.15 -18.56 -8.87
N SER A 241 -22.33 -17.34 -8.34
CA SER A 241 -22.68 -16.17 -9.14
C SER A 241 -22.03 -14.90 -8.54
N PRO A 242 -21.92 -13.80 -9.29
CA PRO A 242 -21.36 -12.54 -8.77
C PRO A 242 -22.12 -12.02 -7.55
N ASN A 243 -23.42 -12.29 -7.48
CA ASN A 243 -24.28 -11.79 -6.41
C ASN A 243 -24.45 -12.79 -5.25
N LEU A 244 -23.92 -14.01 -5.36
CA LEU A 244 -24.08 -15.05 -4.36
C LEU A 244 -22.74 -15.70 -4.02
N SER A 245 -22.31 -15.58 -2.77
CA SER A 245 -21.24 -16.39 -2.20
C SER A 245 -21.76 -17.25 -1.06
N SER A 246 -21.28 -18.48 -0.97
CA SER A 246 -21.72 -19.45 0.04
C SER A 246 -20.52 -20.12 0.69
N GLU A 247 -20.60 -20.28 2.00
CA GLU A 247 -19.61 -20.95 2.83
C GLU A 247 -20.30 -22.06 3.62
N ILE A 248 -19.81 -23.28 3.49
CA ILE A 248 -20.29 -24.43 4.24
C ILE A 248 -19.13 -24.95 5.08
N GLY A 249 -19.25 -24.85 6.38
CA GLY A 249 -18.29 -25.34 7.34
C GLY A 249 -18.81 -26.53 8.12
N PHE A 250 -17.97 -27.52 8.35
CA PHE A 250 -18.29 -28.64 9.21
C PHE A 250 -17.12 -29.00 10.12
N SER A 251 -17.43 -29.35 11.36
CA SER A 251 -16.44 -29.80 12.33
C SER A 251 -16.15 -31.28 12.10
N LEU A 252 -14.87 -31.63 11.92
CA LEU A 252 -14.39 -32.99 11.77
C LEU A 252 -14.27 -33.71 13.12
N LEU A 253 -14.12 -32.95 14.21
CA LEU A 253 -14.07 -33.46 15.57
C LEU A 253 -15.35 -33.09 16.32
N ARG A 254 -15.67 -33.86 17.38
CA ARG A 254 -16.81 -33.55 18.24
C ARG A 254 -16.63 -32.25 19.04
N PRO A 255 -17.69 -31.45 19.26
CA PRO A 255 -19.07 -31.66 18.83
C PRO A 255 -19.27 -31.36 17.34
N GLY A 256 -20.04 -32.23 16.64
CA GLY A 256 -20.37 -32.01 15.23
C GLY A 256 -21.12 -30.70 15.05
N LEU A 257 -20.48 -29.72 14.45
CA LEU A 257 -21.02 -28.40 14.14
C LEU A 257 -21.02 -28.23 12.63
N ILE A 258 -22.19 -27.95 12.07
CA ILE A 258 -22.34 -27.58 10.66
C ILE A 258 -22.72 -26.09 10.63
N THR A 259 -22.01 -25.32 9.83
CA THR A 259 -22.29 -23.89 9.62
C THR A 259 -22.54 -23.65 8.14
N VAL A 260 -23.63 -22.99 7.83
CA VAL A 260 -23.95 -22.55 6.47
C VAL A 260 -24.12 -21.05 6.50
N LYS A 261 -23.27 -20.35 5.77
CA LYS A 261 -23.31 -18.90 5.61
C LYS A 261 -23.42 -18.59 4.12
N SER A 262 -24.31 -17.72 3.75
CA SER A 262 -24.42 -17.22 2.40
C SER A 262 -24.47 -15.71 2.41
N VAL A 263 -23.89 -15.07 1.42
CA VAL A 263 -24.00 -13.63 1.19
C VAL A 263 -24.70 -13.45 -0.14
N TYR A 264 -25.86 -12.83 -0.11
CA TYR A 264 -26.64 -12.55 -1.30
C TYR A 264 -26.82 -11.03 -1.47
N ALA A 265 -26.26 -10.48 -2.55
CA ALA A 265 -26.48 -9.11 -2.96
C ALA A 265 -27.75 -9.01 -3.80
N ILE A 266 -28.80 -8.38 -3.24
CA ILE A 266 -30.06 -8.16 -3.97
C ILE A 266 -29.84 -7.08 -5.02
N ASN A 267 -29.18 -6.01 -4.65
CA ASN A 267 -28.80 -4.89 -5.48
C ASN A 267 -27.42 -4.38 -5.04
N ASN A 268 -26.81 -3.49 -5.81
CA ASN A 268 -25.54 -2.85 -5.44
C ASN A 268 -25.56 -2.14 -4.07
N GLN A 269 -26.73 -1.90 -3.49
CA GLN A 269 -26.91 -1.19 -2.22
C GLN A 269 -27.46 -2.06 -1.11
N THR A 270 -28.00 -3.26 -1.39
CA THR A 270 -28.70 -4.10 -0.40
C THR A 270 -28.18 -5.51 -0.44
N PHE A 271 -27.84 -6.06 0.72
CA PHE A 271 -27.39 -7.46 0.85
C PHE A 271 -28.05 -8.14 2.05
N ILE A 272 -28.13 -9.47 1.96
CA ILE A 272 -28.62 -10.35 3.04
C ILE A 272 -27.55 -11.42 3.32
N VAL A 273 -27.29 -11.66 4.60
CA VAL A 273 -26.36 -12.70 5.07
C VAL A 273 -27.08 -13.61 6.05
N PRO A 274 -27.69 -14.70 5.59
CA PRO A 274 -28.15 -15.77 6.46
C PRO A 274 -26.96 -16.62 6.92
N LEU A 275 -26.94 -16.94 8.21
CA LEU A 275 -26.03 -17.87 8.84
C LEU A 275 -26.85 -18.87 9.66
N ILE A 276 -26.69 -20.15 9.37
CA ILE A 276 -27.35 -21.25 10.09
C ILE A 276 -26.26 -22.10 10.74
N GLN A 277 -26.42 -22.38 12.02
CA GLN A 277 -25.52 -23.22 12.81
C GLN A 277 -26.30 -24.41 13.37
N ILE A 278 -25.88 -25.62 13.01
CA ILE A 278 -26.47 -26.86 13.46
C ILE A 278 -25.48 -27.59 14.35
N SER A 279 -25.79 -27.72 15.65
CA SER A 279 -24.93 -28.39 16.62
C SER A 279 -25.51 -29.72 17.04
N GLY A 280 -25.46 -30.69 16.10
CA GLY A 280 -26.03 -32.04 16.25
C GLY A 280 -27.57 -32.07 16.15
N LEU A 281 -28.12 -33.28 16.00
CA LEU A 281 -29.56 -33.49 15.79
C LEU A 281 -30.41 -33.27 17.06
N LYS A 282 -29.79 -33.29 18.24
CA LYS A 282 -30.49 -33.13 19.54
C LYS A 282 -30.84 -31.69 19.89
N ARG A 283 -30.37 -30.73 19.11
CA ARG A 283 -30.55 -29.29 19.36
C ARG A 283 -31.13 -28.63 18.12
N PRO A 284 -32.05 -27.68 18.29
CA PRO A 284 -32.58 -26.92 17.17
C PRO A 284 -31.48 -26.03 16.56
N PRO A 285 -31.53 -25.77 15.24
CA PRO A 285 -30.57 -24.92 14.58
C PRO A 285 -30.67 -23.49 15.08
N GLN A 286 -29.53 -22.82 15.19
CA GLN A 286 -29.47 -21.39 15.46
C GLN A 286 -29.35 -20.63 14.14
N ALA A 287 -30.20 -19.65 13.96
CA ALA A 287 -30.16 -18.79 12.79
C ALA A 287 -29.74 -17.37 13.16
N THR A 288 -28.90 -16.77 12.32
CA THR A 288 -28.59 -15.35 12.37
C THR A 288 -28.82 -14.80 10.97
N VAL A 289 -29.59 -13.74 10.86
CA VAL A 289 -29.85 -13.06 9.60
C VAL A 289 -29.38 -11.64 9.73
N VAL A 290 -28.51 -11.22 8.81
CA VAL A 290 -28.05 -9.84 8.70
C VAL A 290 -28.58 -9.26 7.40
N ILE A 291 -29.23 -8.13 7.46
CA ILE A 291 -29.72 -7.36 6.31
C ILE A 291 -29.02 -6.02 6.34
N GLY A 292 -28.30 -5.70 5.31
CA GLY A 292 -27.60 -4.42 5.19
C GLY A 292 -28.06 -3.64 3.96
N ARG A 293 -28.17 -2.33 4.13
CA ARG A 293 -28.49 -1.40 3.03
C ARG A 293 -27.62 -0.15 3.11
N GLN A 294 -27.00 0.19 2.03
CA GLN A 294 -26.31 1.45 1.85
C GLN A 294 -27.36 2.57 1.62
N ILE A 295 -27.49 3.47 2.60
CA ILE A 295 -28.47 4.57 2.55
C ILE A 295 -27.85 5.82 1.95
N THR A 296 -26.59 6.09 2.28
CA THR A 296 -25.84 7.23 1.77
C THR A 296 -24.59 6.75 1.06
N ARG A 297 -23.93 7.60 0.26
CA ARG A 297 -22.69 7.25 -0.46
C ARG A 297 -21.60 6.59 0.44
N PHE A 298 -21.60 6.91 1.72
CA PHE A 298 -20.62 6.45 2.70
C PHE A 298 -21.24 5.90 3.98
N GLY A 299 -22.56 5.68 4.01
CA GLY A 299 -23.28 5.23 5.18
C GLY A 299 -24.09 3.98 4.93
N THR A 300 -23.91 2.93 5.76
CA THR A 300 -24.58 1.64 5.67
C THR A 300 -25.36 1.38 6.97
N LEU A 301 -26.62 1.01 6.84
CA LEU A 301 -27.46 0.52 7.93
C LEU A 301 -27.52 -1.00 7.86
N THR A 302 -27.22 -1.67 8.97
CA THR A 302 -27.35 -3.13 9.08
C THR A 302 -28.27 -3.50 10.23
N ALA A 303 -29.20 -4.43 9.96
CA ALA A 303 -30.05 -5.03 10.95
C ALA A 303 -29.65 -6.51 11.10
N ARG A 304 -29.39 -6.95 12.31
CA ARG A 304 -28.98 -8.32 12.64
C ARG A 304 -30.02 -8.92 13.61
N TRP A 305 -30.54 -10.06 13.24
CA TRP A 305 -31.40 -10.87 14.10
C TRP A 305 -30.76 -12.21 14.39
N LYS A 306 -30.70 -12.61 15.64
CA LYS A 306 -30.16 -13.87 16.12
C LYS A 306 -31.21 -14.61 16.94
N THR A 307 -31.51 -15.85 16.59
CA THR A 307 -32.51 -16.65 17.32
C THR A 307 -32.06 -17.06 18.72
N GLY A 308 -30.74 -17.15 18.94
CA GLY A 308 -30.23 -17.72 20.19
C GLY A 308 -30.50 -19.22 20.33
N VAL A 309 -30.38 -19.72 21.54
CA VAL A 309 -30.71 -21.10 21.91
C VAL A 309 -32.21 -21.18 22.21
N TRP A 310 -32.91 -22.06 21.50
CA TRP A 310 -34.33 -22.25 21.67
C TRP A 310 -34.66 -23.75 21.76
N SER A 311 -35.86 -24.10 22.25
CA SER A 311 -36.35 -25.46 22.39
C SER A 311 -37.76 -25.56 21.85
N LEU A 312 -38.11 -26.73 21.29
CA LEU A 312 -39.45 -27.03 20.84
C LEU A 312 -39.89 -28.36 21.46
N GLY A 313 -40.80 -28.28 22.44
CA GLY A 313 -41.16 -29.46 23.23
C GLY A 313 -39.95 -30.02 23.97
N SER A 314 -39.71 -31.31 23.84
CA SER A 314 -38.56 -32.03 24.40
C SER A 314 -37.25 -31.79 23.67
N TRP A 315 -37.30 -31.26 22.42
CA TRP A 315 -36.14 -31.00 21.61
C TRP A 315 -35.41 -29.71 22.06
N GLY A 316 -34.18 -29.85 22.49
CA GLY A 316 -33.35 -28.70 22.93
C GLY A 316 -33.42 -28.37 24.43
N ILE A 317 -34.23 -29.03 25.24
CA ILE A 317 -34.36 -28.76 26.69
C ILE A 317 -33.04 -28.95 27.45
N ALA A 318 -32.21 -29.92 27.06
CA ALA A 318 -30.92 -30.22 27.68
C ALA A 318 -29.79 -29.28 27.24
N SER A 319 -30.09 -28.14 26.61
CA SER A 319 -29.08 -27.18 26.17
C SER A 319 -28.52 -26.44 27.35
N PRO A 320 -27.17 -26.37 27.51
CA PRO A 320 -26.58 -25.52 28.52
C PRO A 320 -26.99 -24.06 28.28
N ARG A 321 -26.96 -23.23 29.33
CA ARG A 321 -27.26 -21.78 29.25
C ARG A 321 -26.52 -21.16 28.07
N GLY A 322 -27.20 -20.95 26.94
CA GLY A 322 -26.65 -20.43 25.70
C GLY A 322 -27.05 -18.98 25.45
N ALA A 323 -26.54 -18.42 24.36
CA ALA A 323 -26.89 -17.07 23.96
C ALA A 323 -28.40 -16.93 23.70
N ASN A 324 -29.02 -15.91 24.26
CA ASN A 324 -30.42 -15.58 24.06
C ASN A 324 -30.66 -14.91 22.71
N SER A 325 -31.94 -14.88 22.30
CA SER A 325 -32.33 -14.13 21.10
C SER A 325 -32.01 -12.65 21.25
N SER A 326 -31.51 -12.05 20.19
CA SER A 326 -31.18 -10.63 20.17
C SER A 326 -31.40 -10.03 18.79
N PHE A 327 -31.75 -8.76 18.78
CA PHE A 327 -31.81 -7.93 17.59
C PHE A 327 -30.84 -6.78 17.75
N SER A 328 -30.02 -6.51 16.73
CA SER A 328 -29.13 -5.34 16.73
C SER A 328 -29.29 -4.52 15.46
N LEU A 329 -29.21 -3.22 15.62
CA LEU A 329 -29.22 -2.25 14.54
C LEU A 329 -27.91 -1.49 14.59
N THR A 330 -27.16 -1.51 13.50
CA THR A 330 -25.85 -0.86 13.39
C THR A 330 -25.86 0.16 12.26
N TRP A 331 -25.50 1.37 12.57
CA TRP A 331 -25.21 2.41 11.59
C TRP A 331 -23.70 2.56 11.45
N GLN A 332 -23.17 2.37 10.26
CA GLN A 332 -21.77 2.55 9.96
C GLN A 332 -21.59 3.67 8.94
N GLN A 333 -20.71 4.59 9.23
CA GLN A 333 -20.36 5.68 8.32
C GLN A 333 -18.86 5.76 8.10
N MET A 334 -18.45 5.90 6.85
CA MET A 334 -17.08 6.08 6.43
C MET A 334 -16.94 7.48 5.82
N LYS A 335 -15.88 8.20 6.18
CA LYS A 335 -15.55 9.50 5.57
C LYS A 335 -14.23 9.35 4.83
N ALA A 336 -14.30 9.40 3.51
CA ALA A 336 -13.11 9.51 2.69
C ALA A 336 -12.61 10.96 2.73
N ILE A 337 -11.29 11.15 2.86
CA ILE A 337 -10.68 12.46 2.63
C ILE A 337 -10.56 12.63 1.12
N PRO A 338 -10.88 13.82 0.55
CA PRO A 338 -10.66 14.08 -0.86
C PRO A 338 -9.20 13.79 -1.18
N ASN A 339 -8.95 13.05 -2.27
CA ASN A 339 -7.66 12.56 -2.75
C ASN A 339 -7.07 11.32 -2.02
N SER A 340 -7.81 10.63 -1.13
CA SER A 340 -7.39 9.33 -0.62
C SER A 340 -8.45 8.26 -0.92
N LEU A 341 -8.03 7.14 -1.49
CA LEU A 341 -8.89 5.98 -1.79
C LEU A 341 -9.29 5.19 -0.53
N VAL A 342 -8.54 5.35 0.57
CA VAL A 342 -8.77 4.65 1.82
C VAL A 342 -9.58 5.55 2.77
N PRO A 343 -10.72 5.09 3.30
CA PRO A 343 -11.45 5.86 4.32
C PRO A 343 -10.55 6.06 5.54
N GLN A 344 -10.19 7.31 5.81
CA GLN A 344 -9.32 7.65 6.93
C GLN A 344 -10.08 7.75 8.24
N LEU A 345 -11.39 7.92 8.16
CA LEU A 345 -12.25 8.07 9.31
C LEU A 345 -13.49 7.21 9.13
N SER A 346 -13.73 6.28 10.06
CA SER A 346 -14.97 5.52 10.11
C SER A 346 -15.49 5.50 11.54
N TRP A 347 -16.81 5.51 11.68
CA TRP A 347 -17.46 5.29 12.96
C TRP A 347 -18.69 4.42 12.78
N ASN A 348 -19.02 3.66 13.83
CA ASN A 348 -20.23 2.87 13.88
C ASN A 348 -20.93 3.05 15.23
N ALA A 349 -22.24 3.06 15.18
CA ALA A 349 -23.11 3.06 16.35
C ALA A 349 -24.01 1.82 16.26
N GLU A 350 -24.03 1.02 17.30
CA GLU A 350 -24.82 -0.22 17.40
C GLU A 350 -25.74 -0.15 18.60
N VAL A 351 -26.99 -0.50 18.38
CA VAL A 351 -27.98 -0.69 19.44
C VAL A 351 -28.41 -2.14 19.42
N THR A 352 -28.24 -2.84 20.52
CA THR A 352 -28.61 -4.26 20.67
C THR A 352 -29.73 -4.38 21.69
N ALA A 353 -30.79 -5.07 21.32
CA ALA A 353 -31.91 -5.40 22.19
C ALA A 353 -32.08 -6.92 22.26
N GLY A 354 -32.13 -7.46 23.46
CA GLY A 354 -32.33 -8.88 23.71
C GLY A 354 -32.92 -9.13 25.08
N LEU A 355 -33.46 -10.33 25.31
CA LEU A 355 -34.15 -10.71 26.55
C LEU A 355 -33.30 -10.55 27.81
N MET A 356 -32.02 -10.87 27.74
CA MET A 356 -31.10 -10.82 28.89
C MET A 356 -29.97 -9.79 28.71
N TYR A 357 -29.79 -9.29 27.50
CA TYR A 357 -28.69 -8.39 27.15
C TYR A 357 -29.22 -7.29 26.23
N SER A 358 -29.14 -6.07 26.68
CA SER A 358 -29.39 -4.89 25.87
C SER A 358 -28.22 -3.93 26.03
N GLY A 359 -27.84 -3.25 24.95
CA GLY A 359 -26.68 -2.38 25.01
C GLY A 359 -26.59 -1.43 23.81
N ILE A 360 -25.76 -0.43 23.98
CA ILE A 360 -25.42 0.55 22.97
C ILE A 360 -23.89 0.55 22.87
N ALA A 361 -23.37 0.48 21.64
CA ALA A 361 -21.95 0.57 21.38
C ALA A 361 -21.66 1.67 20.35
N TYR A 362 -20.60 2.40 20.57
CA TYR A 362 -20.09 3.41 19.65
C TYR A 362 -18.60 3.19 19.45
N ASN A 363 -18.18 3.03 18.20
CA ASN A 363 -16.79 2.84 17.85
C ASN A 363 -16.36 3.88 16.83
N TYR A 364 -15.19 4.44 17.04
CA TYR A 364 -14.54 5.43 16.20
C TYR A 364 -13.20 4.92 15.76
N ASN A 365 -12.91 4.91 14.47
CA ASN A 365 -11.70 4.39 13.88
C ASN A 365 -11.05 5.46 12.99
N LEU A 366 -9.84 5.83 13.33
CA LEU A 366 -9.01 6.77 12.61
C LEU A 366 -7.82 6.02 12.02
N LYS A 367 -7.72 5.99 10.71
CA LYS A 367 -6.55 5.46 9.98
C LYS A 367 -5.76 6.64 9.39
N ASN A 368 -4.50 6.73 9.71
CA ASN A 368 -3.60 7.68 9.06
C ASN A 368 -2.66 6.91 8.13
N ALA A 369 -2.80 7.17 6.84
CA ALA A 369 -2.05 6.51 5.77
C ALA A 369 -0.80 7.30 5.34
N THR A 370 -0.18 8.06 6.24
CA THR A 370 1.10 8.73 5.90
C THR A 370 2.14 7.69 5.52
N GLU A 371 2.85 7.92 4.40
CA GLU A 371 3.81 6.97 3.80
C GLU A 371 4.88 6.47 4.77
N ASP A 372 5.31 7.32 5.72
CA ASP A 372 6.42 6.99 6.62
C ASP A 372 6.05 6.09 7.81
N SER A 373 4.79 6.09 8.26
CA SER A 373 4.37 5.26 9.39
C SER A 373 2.85 5.24 9.57
N PRO A 374 2.14 4.40 8.83
CA PRO A 374 0.71 4.28 8.97
C PRO A 374 0.36 3.80 10.39
N TYR A 375 -0.54 4.52 11.04
CA TYR A 375 -1.10 4.14 12.33
C TYR A 375 -2.61 4.14 12.29
N GLN A 376 -3.20 3.30 13.12
CA GLN A 376 -4.64 3.20 13.30
C GLN A 376 -4.96 3.37 14.80
N ILE A 377 -5.94 4.20 15.09
CA ILE A 377 -6.48 4.39 16.44
C ILE A 377 -7.96 4.03 16.39
N LYS A 378 -8.38 3.10 17.24
CA LYS A 378 -9.79 2.77 17.44
C LYS A 378 -10.16 3.15 18.88
N LEU A 379 -11.24 3.88 19.03
CA LEU A 379 -11.83 4.21 20.32
C LEU A 379 -13.22 3.61 20.38
N GLY A 380 -13.50 2.82 21.38
CA GLY A 380 -14.78 2.15 21.57
C GLY A 380 -15.38 2.50 22.92
N THR A 381 -16.68 2.75 22.93
CA THR A 381 -17.48 2.86 24.15
C THR A 381 -18.68 1.94 24.00
N SER A 382 -18.95 1.12 25.00
CA SER A 382 -20.14 0.28 25.02
C SER A 382 -20.78 0.32 26.42
N MET A 383 -22.09 0.40 26.44
CA MET A 383 -22.89 0.33 27.65
C MET A 383 -23.86 -0.82 27.51
N SER A 384 -23.88 -1.72 28.47
CA SER A 384 -24.75 -2.89 28.43
C SER A 384 -25.39 -3.14 29.81
N THR A 385 -26.54 -3.78 29.79
CA THR A 385 -27.31 -4.11 31.05
C THR A 385 -26.54 -5.08 31.95
N VAL A 386 -25.69 -5.92 31.39
CA VAL A 386 -24.92 -6.93 32.16
C VAL A 386 -23.50 -6.45 32.48
N GLY A 387 -22.84 -5.79 31.56
CA GLY A 387 -21.42 -5.43 31.68
C GLY A 387 -21.15 -4.00 32.13
N GLY A 388 -22.22 -3.16 32.27
CA GLY A 388 -22.06 -1.73 32.58
C GLY A 388 -21.44 -0.95 31.39
N LEU A 389 -20.77 0.13 31.68
CA LEU A 389 -20.06 0.96 30.72
C LEU A 389 -18.64 0.43 30.54
N GLN A 390 -18.23 0.17 29.31
CA GLN A 390 -16.88 -0.21 28.96
C GLN A 390 -16.31 0.80 27.96
N VAL A 391 -15.11 1.26 28.22
CA VAL A 391 -14.35 2.16 27.32
C VAL A 391 -13.09 1.43 26.87
N SER A 392 -12.83 1.42 25.59
CA SER A 392 -11.65 0.77 25.00
C SER A 392 -10.90 1.70 24.06
N GLY A 393 -9.59 1.62 24.08
CA GLY A 393 -8.68 2.28 23.15
C GLY A 393 -7.75 1.25 22.53
N ASP A 394 -7.74 1.14 21.22
CA ASP A 394 -6.83 0.30 20.45
C ASP A 394 -5.93 1.18 19.59
N THR A 395 -4.65 0.95 19.65
CA THR A 395 -3.68 1.62 18.80
C THR A 395 -2.84 0.58 18.09
N SER A 396 -2.75 0.65 16.77
CA SER A 396 -1.90 -0.23 16.00
C SER A 396 -1.02 0.57 15.03
N ARG A 397 0.21 0.08 14.84
CA ARG A 397 1.21 0.73 14.02
C ARG A 397 2.05 -0.28 13.25
N LYS A 398 2.36 0.05 11.99
CA LYS A 398 3.34 -0.72 11.22
C LYS A 398 4.74 -0.44 11.74
N VAL A 399 5.44 -1.52 12.16
CA VAL A 399 6.83 -1.51 12.63
C VAL A 399 7.67 -2.29 11.64
N GLY A 400 8.19 -1.58 10.61
CA GLY A 400 8.86 -2.21 9.47
C GLY A 400 7.90 -2.57 8.33
N ARG A 401 8.42 -3.31 7.35
CA ARG A 401 7.71 -3.57 6.08
C ARG A 401 6.53 -4.53 6.24
N TYR A 402 6.63 -5.53 7.13
CA TYR A 402 5.68 -6.64 7.23
C TYR A 402 5.13 -6.89 8.63
N SER A 403 5.49 -6.07 9.62
CA SER A 403 5.08 -6.27 11.01
C SER A 403 4.19 -5.12 11.48
N THR A 404 3.11 -5.45 12.17
CA THR A 404 2.29 -4.47 12.90
C THR A 404 2.29 -4.79 14.38
N PHE A 405 2.40 -3.79 15.20
CA PHE A 405 2.31 -3.88 16.65
C PHE A 405 1.14 -3.04 17.12
N GLY A 406 0.29 -3.61 17.97
CA GLY A 406 -0.89 -2.96 18.52
C GLY A 406 -0.97 -3.11 20.03
N VAL A 407 -1.59 -2.15 20.65
CA VAL A 407 -1.90 -2.13 22.08
C VAL A 407 -3.36 -1.77 22.23
N ASN A 408 -4.09 -2.59 22.98
CA ASN A 408 -5.47 -2.33 23.34
C ASN A 408 -5.57 -2.21 24.88
N ILE A 409 -6.30 -1.21 25.34
CA ILE A 409 -6.60 -0.99 26.75
C ILE A 409 -8.10 -0.87 26.87
N SER A 410 -8.72 -1.65 27.76
CA SER A 410 -10.15 -1.51 28.06
C SER A 410 -10.40 -1.38 29.55
N VAL A 411 -11.33 -0.50 29.88
CA VAL A 411 -11.73 -0.16 31.27
C VAL A 411 -13.23 -0.32 31.41
N GLY A 412 -13.66 -1.11 32.38
CA GLY A 412 -15.06 -1.31 32.71
C GLY A 412 -15.49 -0.46 33.91
N VAL A 413 -16.65 0.20 33.83
CA VAL A 413 -17.27 1.01 34.90
C VAL A 413 -18.67 0.46 35.15
N PRO A 414 -19.10 0.23 36.39
CA PRO A 414 -18.47 0.58 37.68
C PRO A 414 -17.49 -0.46 38.20
N THR A 415 -17.31 -1.60 37.56
CA THR A 415 -16.47 -2.71 38.05
C THR A 415 -15.02 -2.29 38.31
N GLY A 416 -14.51 -1.29 37.58
CA GLY A 416 -13.11 -0.89 37.64
C GLY A 416 -12.17 -1.93 37.03
N SER A 417 -12.70 -2.86 36.24
CA SER A 417 -11.87 -3.87 35.53
C SER A 417 -11.00 -3.22 34.47
N ILE A 418 -9.72 -3.57 34.45
CA ILE A 418 -8.78 -3.09 33.45
C ILE A 418 -8.19 -4.32 32.75
N THR A 419 -8.29 -4.33 31.41
CA THR A 419 -7.58 -5.31 30.58
C THR A 419 -6.65 -4.57 29.63
N PHE A 420 -5.47 -5.16 29.43
CA PHE A 420 -4.43 -4.67 28.57
C PHE A 420 -4.07 -5.77 27.58
N SER A 421 -4.04 -5.48 26.28
CA SER A 421 -3.70 -6.48 25.28
C SER A 421 -2.56 -6.00 24.39
N LEU A 422 -1.57 -6.85 24.22
CA LEU A 422 -0.50 -6.67 23.24
C LEU A 422 -0.79 -7.53 22.02
N ASN A 423 -0.82 -6.92 20.86
CA ASN A 423 -1.07 -7.57 19.59
C ASN A 423 0.14 -7.39 18.68
N TRP A 424 0.67 -8.46 18.16
CA TRP A 424 1.71 -8.44 17.16
C TRP A 424 1.32 -9.29 15.97
N SER A 425 1.41 -8.74 14.76
CA SER A 425 1.15 -9.50 13.54
C SER A 425 2.29 -9.35 12.54
N ARG A 426 2.62 -10.45 11.87
CA ARG A 426 3.64 -10.50 10.83
C ARG A 426 3.33 -11.62 9.84
N LEU A 427 3.21 -11.28 8.54
CA LEU A 427 3.07 -12.26 7.45
C LEU A 427 2.03 -13.36 7.75
N GLY A 428 0.79 -12.97 8.08
CA GLY A 428 -0.27 -13.93 8.37
C GLY A 428 -0.25 -14.56 9.77
N GLN A 429 0.81 -14.33 10.56
CA GLN A 429 0.91 -14.78 11.95
C GLN A 429 0.48 -13.65 12.89
N LYS A 430 -0.42 -13.93 13.82
CA LYS A 430 -0.91 -12.97 14.82
C LYS A 430 -0.72 -13.55 16.22
N ILE A 431 -0.07 -12.81 17.08
CA ILE A 431 0.08 -13.14 18.50
C ILE A 431 -0.67 -12.07 19.29
N SER A 432 -1.60 -12.51 20.14
CA SER A 432 -2.39 -11.67 21.02
C SER A 432 -2.17 -12.09 22.46
N LEU A 433 -1.80 -11.14 23.32
CA LEU A 433 -1.55 -11.36 24.74
C LEU A 433 -2.49 -10.45 25.56
N PRO A 434 -3.76 -10.85 25.75
CA PRO A 434 -4.65 -10.15 26.68
C PRO A 434 -4.27 -10.45 28.13
N ILE A 435 -4.05 -9.40 28.89
CA ILE A 435 -3.67 -9.42 30.30
C ILE A 435 -4.82 -8.84 31.11
N MET A 436 -5.43 -9.66 31.97
CA MET A 436 -6.41 -9.21 32.94
C MET A 436 -5.66 -8.56 34.11
N TRP A 437 -5.69 -7.22 34.16
CA TRP A 437 -4.87 -6.46 35.10
C TRP A 437 -5.53 -6.34 36.48
N CYS A 438 -6.78 -5.92 36.54
CA CYS A 438 -7.57 -5.91 37.76
C CYS A 438 -9.06 -6.15 37.47
N SER A 439 -9.78 -6.68 38.46
CA SER A 439 -11.24 -6.93 38.40
C SER A 439 -12.04 -5.96 39.24
N VAL A 440 -11.41 -5.20 40.13
CA VAL A 440 -12.00 -4.23 41.03
C VAL A 440 -11.13 -2.97 41.04
N PHE A 441 -11.75 -1.80 41.20
CA PHE A 441 -11.01 -0.55 41.21
C PHE A 441 -9.96 -0.48 42.31
N ASP A 442 -8.69 -0.38 41.93
CA ASP A 442 -7.56 -0.08 42.82
C ASP A 442 -6.71 1.01 42.19
N ARG A 443 -6.38 2.05 42.96
CA ARG A 443 -5.53 3.18 42.49
C ARG A 443 -4.19 2.71 41.97
N SER A 444 -3.58 1.72 42.62
CA SER A 444 -2.32 1.10 42.22
C SER A 444 -2.45 0.39 40.87
N ALA A 445 -3.55 -0.36 40.70
CA ALA A 445 -3.83 -1.05 39.45
C ALA A 445 -4.08 -0.07 38.28
N VAL A 446 -4.77 1.04 38.54
CA VAL A 446 -4.96 2.10 37.50
C VAL A 446 -3.62 2.71 37.11
N PHE A 447 -2.74 3.01 38.07
CA PHE A 447 -1.42 3.56 37.75
C PHE A 447 -0.62 2.61 36.91
N TRP A 448 -0.45 1.36 37.33
CA TRP A 448 0.36 0.36 36.61
C TRP A 448 -0.31 -0.21 35.35
N GLY A 449 -1.63 -0.27 35.27
CA GLY A 449 -2.39 -0.81 34.15
C GLY A 449 -2.78 0.20 33.09
N LEU A 450 -2.85 1.48 33.42
CA LEU A 450 -3.27 2.53 32.49
C LEU A 450 -2.17 3.58 32.30
N VAL A 451 -1.74 4.23 33.40
CA VAL A 451 -0.81 5.36 33.29
C VAL A 451 0.57 4.91 32.85
N PHE A 452 1.13 3.88 33.49
CA PHE A 452 2.48 3.38 33.17
C PHE A 452 2.61 2.85 31.74
N PRO A 453 1.72 2.01 31.19
CA PRO A 453 1.83 1.55 29.80
C PRO A 453 1.72 2.71 28.79
N ILE A 454 0.79 3.64 29.02
CA ILE A 454 0.64 4.80 28.12
C ILE A 454 1.90 5.66 28.14
N THR A 455 2.42 6.00 29.32
CA THR A 455 3.66 6.79 29.43
C THR A 455 4.87 6.06 28.88
N SER A 456 4.96 4.73 29.07
CA SER A 456 6.02 3.91 28.51
C SER A 456 5.99 3.88 26.99
N ILE A 457 4.81 3.74 26.38
CA ILE A 457 4.65 3.76 24.91
C ILE A 457 5.06 5.13 24.37
N LEU A 458 4.58 6.22 24.98
CA LEU A 458 4.96 7.57 24.60
C LEU A 458 6.47 7.82 24.79
N GLY A 459 7.06 7.31 25.86
CA GLY A 459 8.50 7.37 26.12
C GLY A 459 9.30 6.63 25.06
N VAL A 460 8.95 5.38 24.76
CA VAL A 460 9.60 4.60 23.70
C VAL A 460 9.47 5.29 22.34
N GLU A 461 8.31 5.85 22.05
CA GLU A 461 8.13 6.60 20.81
C GLU A 461 9.03 7.84 20.73
N GLN A 462 9.05 8.65 21.80
CA GLN A 462 9.80 9.91 21.83
C GLN A 462 11.30 9.68 21.84
N PHE A 463 11.80 8.75 22.67
CA PHE A 463 13.24 8.57 22.93
C PHE A 463 13.91 7.56 21.99
N PHE A 464 13.19 6.54 21.51
CA PHE A 464 13.78 5.47 20.69
C PHE A 464 13.34 5.51 19.23
N LEU A 465 12.03 5.64 18.97
CA LEU A 465 11.53 5.52 17.61
C LEU A 465 11.70 6.81 16.79
N ARG A 466 11.47 7.96 17.40
CA ARG A 466 11.60 9.27 16.73
C ARG A 466 13.03 9.57 16.28
N PRO A 467 14.09 9.42 17.12
CA PRO A 467 15.46 9.66 16.68
C PRO A 467 15.95 8.67 15.63
N ARG A 468 15.54 7.39 15.73
CA ARG A 468 15.85 6.38 14.69
C ARG A 468 15.22 6.73 13.34
N ARG A 469 13.99 7.27 13.32
CA ARG A 469 13.34 7.74 12.08
C ARG A 469 14.07 8.91 11.47
N LEU A 470 14.42 9.92 12.27
CA LEU A 470 15.16 11.07 11.81
C LEU A 470 16.52 10.67 11.23
N SER A 471 17.22 9.72 11.86
CA SER A 471 18.50 9.21 11.35
C SER A 471 18.32 8.43 10.03
N ASN A 472 17.28 7.62 9.91
CA ASN A 472 16.95 6.89 8.69
C ASN A 472 16.56 7.85 7.55
N GLN A 473 15.77 8.88 7.83
CA GLN A 473 15.42 9.89 6.83
C GLN A 473 16.68 10.65 6.35
N LYS A 474 17.59 11.02 7.25
CA LYS A 474 18.88 11.62 6.88
C LYS A 474 19.70 10.67 5.99
N ARG A 475 19.78 9.40 6.36
CA ARG A 475 20.47 8.36 5.56
C ARG A 475 19.85 8.19 4.18
N LEU A 476 18.52 8.16 4.09
CA LEU A 476 17.81 8.07 2.81
C LEU A 476 18.04 9.30 1.93
N ARG A 477 18.06 10.50 2.53
CA ARG A 477 18.41 11.74 1.80
C ARG A 477 19.84 11.69 1.26
N LEU A 478 20.80 11.24 2.05
CA LEU A 478 22.19 11.07 1.60
C LEU A 478 22.31 10.05 0.46
N LEU A 479 21.60 8.90 0.57
CA LEU A 479 21.58 7.90 -0.49
C LEU A 479 20.92 8.44 -1.79
N ARG A 480 19.86 9.26 -1.66
CA ARG A 480 19.26 9.92 -2.83
C ARG A 480 20.24 10.90 -3.49
N LEU A 481 20.95 11.69 -2.69
CA LEU A 481 21.99 12.60 -3.21
C LEU A 481 23.14 11.85 -3.89
N GLN A 482 23.58 10.72 -3.31
CA GLN A 482 24.59 9.87 -3.96
C GLN A 482 24.08 9.30 -5.30
N LYS A 483 22.86 8.74 -5.33
CA LYS A 483 22.26 8.24 -6.57
C LYS A 483 22.13 9.32 -7.65
N LEU A 484 21.79 10.56 -7.25
CA LEU A 484 21.73 11.68 -8.18
C LEU A 484 23.12 12.01 -8.75
N LYS A 485 24.16 12.03 -7.93
CA LYS A 485 25.55 12.23 -8.38
C LYS A 485 25.99 11.12 -9.34
N ASP A 486 25.77 9.86 -8.95
CA ASP A 486 26.10 8.69 -9.79
C ASP A 486 25.36 8.73 -11.14
N SER A 487 24.08 9.12 -11.13
CA SER A 487 23.29 9.26 -12.35
C SER A 487 23.83 10.35 -13.28
N GLN A 488 24.31 11.46 -12.70
CA GLN A 488 24.92 12.56 -13.47
C GLN A 488 26.26 12.17 -14.06
N GLU A 489 27.11 11.47 -13.31
CA GLU A 489 28.37 10.94 -13.84
C GLU A 489 28.13 9.99 -15.02
N ARG A 490 27.13 9.08 -14.90
CA ARG A 490 26.73 8.21 -16.00
C ARG A 490 26.26 9.00 -17.22
N LYS A 491 25.46 10.07 -17.01
CA LYS A 491 25.00 10.96 -18.10
C LYS A 491 26.18 11.69 -18.73
N LYS A 492 27.15 12.19 -17.94
CA LYS A 492 28.38 12.82 -18.46
C LYS A 492 29.19 11.86 -19.33
N VAL A 493 29.41 10.63 -18.85
CA VAL A 493 30.13 9.60 -19.63
C VAL A 493 29.37 9.22 -20.90
N SER A 494 28.03 9.06 -20.81
CA SER A 494 27.21 8.72 -21.98
C SER A 494 27.19 9.85 -23.02
N ALA A 495 27.17 11.11 -22.60
CA ALA A 495 27.23 12.27 -23.48
C ALA A 495 28.57 12.36 -24.21
N ILE A 496 29.68 12.17 -23.50
CA ILE A 496 31.02 12.15 -24.11
C ILE A 496 31.14 11.04 -25.16
N ARG A 497 30.62 9.84 -24.86
CA ARG A 497 30.59 8.73 -25.83
C ARG A 497 29.76 9.07 -27.07
N ALA A 498 28.58 9.68 -26.87
CA ALA A 498 27.70 10.10 -27.97
C ALA A 498 28.39 11.16 -28.86
N VAL A 499 29.07 12.14 -28.30
CA VAL A 499 29.84 13.14 -29.05
C VAL A 499 30.95 12.47 -29.88
N LYS A 500 31.67 11.52 -29.28
CA LYS A 500 32.71 10.77 -30.01
C LYS A 500 32.16 10.01 -31.22
N LEU A 501 30.99 9.38 -31.07
CA LEU A 501 30.32 8.66 -32.17
C LEU A 501 29.83 9.60 -33.27
N MET A 502 29.32 10.77 -32.93
CA MET A 502 28.78 11.74 -33.88
C MET A 502 29.86 12.50 -34.65
N LYS A 503 31.06 12.63 -34.08
CA LYS A 503 32.12 13.53 -34.57
C LYS A 503 32.41 13.39 -36.06
N GLU A 504 32.73 12.20 -36.53
CA GLU A 504 33.12 11.97 -37.94
C GLU A 504 31.97 12.26 -38.94
N ILE A 505 30.72 11.92 -38.55
CA ILE A 505 29.54 12.14 -39.38
C ILE A 505 29.21 13.64 -39.45
N VAL A 506 29.34 14.33 -38.33
CA VAL A 506 29.07 15.77 -38.24
C VAL A 506 30.10 16.59 -38.97
N GLU A 507 31.39 16.22 -38.87
CA GLU A 507 32.47 16.88 -39.64
C GLU A 507 32.29 16.75 -41.15
N LYS A 508 31.90 15.57 -41.65
CA LYS A 508 31.57 15.37 -43.06
C LYS A 508 30.36 16.23 -43.49
N LYS A 509 29.33 16.29 -42.65
CA LYS A 509 28.12 17.08 -42.90
C LYS A 509 28.43 18.59 -42.91
N GLN A 510 29.24 19.08 -41.99
CA GLN A 510 29.64 20.50 -41.96
C GLN A 510 30.48 20.91 -43.18
N LYS A 511 31.37 20.02 -43.69
CA LYS A 511 32.11 20.27 -44.93
C LYS A 511 31.17 20.44 -46.12
N LEU A 512 30.19 19.56 -46.27
CA LEU A 512 29.18 19.67 -47.34
C LEU A 512 28.30 20.93 -47.21
N GLU A 513 27.96 21.35 -45.99
CA GLU A 513 27.23 22.60 -45.78
C GLU A 513 28.09 23.82 -46.07
N MET A 514 29.40 23.75 -45.79
CA MET A 514 30.35 24.84 -46.11
C MET A 514 30.51 25.02 -47.61
N GLU A 515 30.59 23.92 -48.38
CA GLU A 515 30.67 23.96 -49.84
C GLU A 515 29.41 24.56 -50.47
N LYS A 516 28.26 24.36 -49.87
CA LYS A 516 26.97 24.92 -50.31
C LYS A 516 26.72 26.36 -49.85
N GLY A 517 27.62 26.92 -49.04
CA GLY A 517 27.37 28.22 -48.38
C GLY A 517 26.21 28.20 -47.37
N GLY A 518 25.86 26.99 -46.86
CA GLY A 518 24.79 26.75 -45.92
C GLY A 518 25.16 27.14 -44.47
N LEU A 519 24.39 26.59 -43.49
CA LEU A 519 24.57 26.86 -42.07
C LEU A 519 25.72 26.00 -41.50
N VAL A 520 26.78 26.64 -41.05
CA VAL A 520 27.94 26.00 -40.39
C VAL A 520 28.08 26.51 -38.96
N ILE A 521 28.11 25.61 -37.98
CA ILE A 521 28.33 25.95 -36.55
C ILE A 521 29.85 25.98 -36.34
N GLU A 522 30.36 27.17 -35.99
CA GLU A 522 31.79 27.35 -35.68
C GLU A 522 32.09 26.97 -34.23
N TYR A 523 31.23 27.43 -33.32
CA TYR A 523 31.43 27.23 -31.88
C TYR A 523 30.09 27.23 -31.18
N ALA A 524 29.89 26.34 -30.22
CA ALA A 524 28.76 26.37 -29.31
C ALA A 524 29.16 25.96 -27.90
N GLU A 525 28.80 26.78 -26.91
CA GLU A 525 29.10 26.57 -25.50
C GLU A 525 27.81 26.58 -24.65
N TYR A 526 27.64 25.56 -23.82
CA TYR A 526 26.59 25.52 -22.83
C TYR A 526 27.20 25.80 -21.45
N ARG A 527 26.75 26.89 -20.79
CA ARG A 527 27.34 27.39 -19.55
C ARG A 527 26.29 27.87 -18.55
N VAL A 528 26.72 28.00 -17.29
CA VAL A 528 25.95 28.65 -16.22
C VAL A 528 26.16 30.15 -16.29
N VAL A 529 25.09 30.95 -16.18
CA VAL A 529 25.16 32.42 -16.16
C VAL A 529 26.00 32.88 -14.97
N ASN A 530 26.90 33.82 -15.19
CA ASN A 530 27.82 34.37 -14.18
C ASN A 530 28.86 33.37 -13.61
N CYS A 531 29.21 32.31 -14.33
CA CYS A 531 30.35 31.50 -13.92
C CYS A 531 31.69 32.20 -14.20
N GLY A 532 32.60 32.10 -13.22
CA GLY A 532 33.97 32.63 -13.38
C GLY A 532 34.74 31.90 -14.48
N ALA A 533 35.77 32.55 -15.06
CA ALA A 533 36.59 31.94 -16.13
C ALA A 533 37.29 30.63 -15.70
N ASN A 534 37.51 30.44 -14.39
CA ASN A 534 38.29 29.33 -13.82
C ASN A 534 37.46 28.11 -13.35
N GLU A 535 36.18 28.02 -13.66
CA GLU A 535 35.33 26.88 -13.25
C GLU A 535 34.96 26.02 -14.47
N PRO A 536 35.81 25.05 -14.89
CA PRO A 536 35.58 24.23 -16.08
C PRO A 536 34.36 23.29 -15.97
N ASP A 537 33.95 22.95 -14.74
CA ASP A 537 32.79 22.06 -14.52
C ASP A 537 31.43 22.74 -14.79
N LEU A 538 31.42 24.07 -14.92
CA LEU A 538 30.22 24.85 -15.21
C LEU A 538 30.08 25.26 -16.68
N LYS A 539 30.97 24.76 -17.55
CA LYS A 539 30.99 24.99 -19.00
C LYS A 539 31.15 23.68 -19.76
N GLN A 540 30.50 23.58 -20.89
CA GLN A 540 30.60 22.44 -21.80
C GLN A 540 30.67 22.91 -23.25
N ASP A 541 31.66 22.43 -24.01
CA ASP A 541 31.68 22.58 -25.46
C ASP A 541 30.63 21.60 -26.06
N VAL A 542 29.68 22.16 -26.80
CA VAL A 542 28.55 21.46 -27.38
C VAL A 542 28.51 21.63 -28.91
N THR A 543 29.59 22.09 -29.52
CA THR A 543 29.68 22.41 -30.94
C THR A 543 29.24 21.23 -31.82
N ILE A 544 29.73 20.01 -31.55
CA ILE A 544 29.38 18.80 -32.32
C ILE A 544 27.90 18.44 -32.11
N SER A 545 27.39 18.57 -30.88
CA SER A 545 26.00 18.23 -30.55
C SER A 545 25.00 19.17 -31.25
N ILE A 546 25.30 20.46 -31.32
CA ILE A 546 24.49 21.46 -32.01
C ILE A 546 24.63 21.31 -33.53
N ALA A 547 25.82 21.07 -34.03
CA ALA A 547 26.05 20.86 -35.48
C ALA A 547 25.35 19.59 -36.00
N ALA A 548 25.19 18.56 -35.16
CA ALA A 548 24.42 17.35 -35.50
C ALA A 548 22.95 17.65 -35.81
N LEU A 549 22.36 18.67 -35.20
CA LEU A 549 20.97 19.08 -35.37
C LEU A 549 20.71 19.89 -36.65
N VAL A 550 21.74 20.36 -37.34
CA VAL A 550 21.58 21.11 -38.59
C VAL A 550 21.07 20.18 -39.68
N GLU A 551 19.94 20.51 -40.33
CA GLU A 551 19.39 19.80 -41.48
C GLU A 551 18.99 20.79 -42.58
N ASN A 552 19.39 20.51 -43.81
CA ASN A 552 19.10 21.35 -45.00
C ASN A 552 19.39 22.84 -44.74
N SER A 553 20.57 23.14 -44.20
CA SER A 553 21.02 24.49 -43.84
C SER A 553 20.09 25.24 -42.84
N ARG A 554 19.35 24.49 -42.02
CA ARG A 554 18.47 25.01 -40.97
C ARG A 554 18.70 24.26 -39.64
N LEU A 555 18.52 24.96 -38.55
CA LEU A 555 18.53 24.40 -37.21
C LEU A 555 17.30 24.89 -36.45
N ALA A 556 16.54 23.98 -35.88
CA ALA A 556 15.40 24.28 -35.01
C ALA A 556 15.62 23.66 -33.63
N ILE A 557 15.64 24.48 -32.59
CA ILE A 557 15.64 24.00 -31.20
C ILE A 557 14.29 24.45 -30.60
N PRO A 558 13.42 23.51 -30.18
CA PRO A 558 12.11 23.86 -29.66
C PRO A 558 12.19 24.63 -28.33
N SER A 559 11.21 25.47 -28.05
CA SER A 559 11.02 26.10 -26.76
C SER A 559 10.54 25.05 -25.74
N SER A 560 10.63 25.37 -24.45
CA SER A 560 10.23 24.50 -23.32
C SER A 560 11.14 23.29 -23.00
N VAL A 561 12.02 22.90 -23.88
CA VAL A 561 12.98 21.79 -23.66
C VAL A 561 14.28 22.32 -23.04
N SER A 562 14.76 21.69 -21.97
CA SER A 562 16.11 21.99 -21.44
C SER A 562 17.16 21.59 -22.46
N LYS A 563 18.15 22.45 -22.69
CA LYS A 563 19.25 22.17 -23.60
C LYS A 563 20.06 20.94 -23.20
N SER A 564 20.06 20.60 -21.91
CA SER A 564 20.70 19.39 -21.39
C SER A 564 20.07 18.07 -21.87
N SER A 565 18.86 18.12 -22.50
CA SER A 565 18.23 16.96 -23.12
C SER A 565 18.77 16.64 -24.52
N ILE A 566 19.50 17.55 -25.15
CA ILE A 566 20.11 17.33 -26.45
C ILE A 566 21.23 16.29 -26.33
N ILE A 567 21.26 15.32 -27.24
CA ILE A 567 22.26 14.25 -27.23
C ILE A 567 23.68 14.83 -27.28
N GLY A 568 24.53 14.40 -26.35
CA GLY A 568 25.89 14.91 -26.20
C GLY A 568 26.01 16.09 -25.24
N ILE A 569 24.90 16.62 -24.70
CA ILE A 569 24.88 17.62 -23.65
C ILE A 569 24.49 16.95 -22.33
N TYR A 570 25.22 17.23 -21.25
CA TYR A 570 24.88 16.74 -19.92
C TYR A 570 24.48 17.89 -18.99
N PRO A 571 23.61 17.64 -17.98
CA PRO A 571 23.17 18.69 -17.09
C PRO A 571 24.31 19.20 -16.21
N LEU A 572 24.54 20.53 -16.22
CA LEU A 572 25.50 21.20 -15.35
C LEU A 572 24.90 21.32 -13.93
N PHE A 573 25.74 21.05 -12.92
CA PHE A 573 25.30 21.06 -11.51
C PHE A 573 25.32 22.49 -10.95
N SER A 574 24.25 23.23 -11.21
CA SER A 574 24.04 24.56 -10.65
C SER A 574 22.55 24.89 -10.60
N ASP A 575 22.12 25.56 -9.52
CA ASP A 575 20.77 26.10 -9.37
C ASP A 575 20.58 27.41 -10.16
N ASN A 576 21.69 27.98 -10.69
CA ASN A 576 21.67 29.19 -11.48
C ASN A 576 21.14 28.97 -12.89
N GLU A 577 20.67 30.04 -13.54
CA GLU A 577 20.24 30.02 -14.92
C GLU A 577 21.39 29.56 -15.83
N LYS A 578 21.04 28.81 -16.88
CA LYS A 578 21.94 28.24 -17.88
C LYS A 578 21.70 28.89 -19.20
N GLU A 579 22.75 29.10 -19.97
CA GLU A 579 22.68 29.67 -21.31
C GLU A 579 23.45 28.84 -22.32
N LEU A 580 22.97 28.87 -23.56
CA LEU A 580 23.63 28.27 -24.73
C LEU A 580 24.06 29.41 -25.67
N GLU A 581 25.33 29.52 -25.88
CA GLU A 581 25.91 30.44 -26.87
C GLU A 581 26.23 29.66 -28.14
N ILE A 582 25.77 30.16 -29.30
CA ILE A 582 26.04 29.58 -30.61
C ILE A 582 26.63 30.66 -31.51
N VAL A 583 27.77 30.35 -32.12
CA VAL A 583 28.41 31.14 -33.19
C VAL A 583 28.33 30.30 -34.48
N TYR A 584 27.74 30.85 -35.51
CA TYR A 584 27.54 30.19 -36.77
C TYR A 584 27.80 31.08 -37.95
N THR A 585 28.17 30.48 -39.09
CA THR A 585 28.38 31.15 -40.39
C THR A 585 27.27 30.74 -41.34
N PHE A 586 26.69 31.76 -42.00
CA PHE A 586 25.70 31.56 -43.07
C PHE A 586 25.95 32.57 -44.19
N HIS A 587 26.08 32.08 -45.45
CA HIS A 587 26.46 32.94 -46.58
C HIS A 587 27.69 33.80 -46.32
N GLN A 588 28.75 33.23 -45.72
CA GLN A 588 30.02 33.89 -45.36
C GLN A 588 29.91 34.98 -44.30
N GLN A 589 28.73 35.16 -43.69
CA GLN A 589 28.53 36.10 -42.56
C GLN A 589 28.48 35.34 -41.24
N ARG A 590 29.22 35.84 -40.24
CA ARG A 590 29.28 35.28 -38.89
C ARG A 590 28.18 35.87 -38.02
N HIS A 591 27.45 34.99 -37.37
CA HIS A 591 26.35 35.38 -36.46
C HIS A 591 26.56 34.79 -35.08
N ARG A 592 26.09 35.50 -34.06
CA ARG A 592 26.13 35.06 -32.67
C ARG A 592 24.74 35.13 -32.06
N VAL A 593 24.36 34.10 -31.33
CA VAL A 593 23.12 34.04 -30.56
C VAL A 593 23.38 33.47 -29.17
N VAL A 594 22.74 34.01 -28.16
CA VAL A 594 22.77 33.51 -26.78
C VAL A 594 21.35 33.23 -26.36
N LEU A 595 21.11 32.01 -25.89
CA LEU A 595 19.80 31.48 -25.58
C LEU A 595 19.76 31.02 -24.14
N ARG A 596 18.69 31.33 -23.40
CA ARG A 596 18.43 30.71 -22.09
C ARG A 596 18.04 29.25 -22.26
N ASP A 597 18.19 28.45 -21.20
CA ASP A 597 18.04 26.99 -21.24
C ASP A 597 16.73 26.51 -21.91
N LYS A 598 15.58 27.14 -21.63
CA LYS A 598 14.27 26.75 -22.20
C LYS A 598 13.79 27.64 -23.36
N GLN A 599 14.65 28.45 -23.95
CA GLN A 599 14.31 29.31 -25.06
C GLN A 599 14.50 28.59 -26.39
N GLY A 600 13.48 28.58 -27.25
CA GLY A 600 13.58 28.02 -28.61
C GLY A 600 14.32 28.97 -29.56
N VAL A 601 14.90 28.40 -30.64
CA VAL A 601 15.53 29.19 -31.70
C VAL A 601 15.43 28.50 -33.06
N PHE A 602 15.33 29.32 -34.11
CA PHE A 602 15.44 28.89 -35.49
C PHE A 602 16.63 29.61 -36.15
N LEU A 603 17.54 28.84 -36.74
CA LEU A 603 18.70 29.36 -37.45
C LEU A 603 18.60 28.97 -38.93
N PRO A 604 19.00 29.84 -39.87
CA PRO A 604 19.48 31.22 -39.70
C PRO A 604 18.34 32.21 -39.46
N SER A 605 18.59 33.29 -38.69
CA SER A 605 17.65 34.37 -38.47
C SER A 605 18.32 35.73 -38.71
N ARG A 606 17.58 36.69 -39.28
CA ARG A 606 18.02 38.07 -39.54
C ARG A 606 18.17 38.88 -38.24
N GLU A 607 17.56 38.44 -37.16
CA GLU A 607 17.57 39.12 -35.86
C GLU A 607 18.89 38.88 -35.06
N HIS A 608 19.70 37.95 -35.52
CA HIS A 608 20.93 37.60 -34.80
C HIS A 608 22.04 38.57 -35.08
N LYS A 609 22.81 38.91 -34.04
CA LYS A 609 23.91 39.87 -34.12
C LYS A 609 24.99 39.37 -35.08
N ILE A 610 25.31 40.19 -36.11
CA ILE A 610 26.39 39.93 -37.02
C ILE A 610 27.70 40.29 -36.30
N LEU A 611 28.68 39.39 -36.35
CA LEU A 611 30.03 39.60 -35.88
C LEU A 611 30.84 40.14 -37.06
N SER A 612 31.24 41.40 -36.97
CA SER A 612 32.14 42.04 -37.97
C SER A 612 33.54 41.46 -37.92
#